data_6df1dac0ca099a43697e9f228069adb2
#
_entry.id   6df1dac0ca099a43697e9f228069adb2
#
_cell.length_a   1.000
_cell.length_b   1.000
_cell.length_c   1.000
_cell.angle_alpha   90.00
_cell.angle_beta   90.00
_cell.angle_gamma   90.00
#
_symmetry.space_group_name_H-M   'P 1'
#
loop_
_entity.id
_entity.type
_entity.pdbx_description
1 polymer ?
#
loop_
_entity_poly.entity_id
_entity_poly.type
_entity_poly.pdbx_seq_one_letter_code
_entity_poly.pdbx_strand_id
1 'polypeptide(L)'
;MARQLSRKVPLAELHCHLGGAVTPAIMWSIAHAQGIKLPTRDYWEFRDTITVSDKRNRSFDGYLQLFHWTELIQSSPIAVERAVYEVVGGAYRKNNVTTTELRFNPMKRNRGGEQDLDHIIAAAARGMDRASLEYPVKPGLIFCLDRAFPFELNEIIVEKAIAWRDRGVVGVDIAGPESATFRVADYRRLFRRARQYGLGLTVHTGESGPVDEVARVVELLEPDRIGHGVKAAYDPRAMAMIRERGIVLEICPSSNLNTRVVSGWEEFRWIFDQFRRNEVRFTINTDGPEMLKTYIRDEMASLGRYGILSVEDQEQAAATSLAASFVPNVSDVPAARMEPATRVAVEREEA
;
A
#
# COMPACT_ATOMS: atom_id res chain seq x y z
N MET A 1 11.05 29.10 12.62
CA MET A 1 10.97 27.75 12.03
C MET A 1 9.52 27.27 12.14
N ALA A 2 8.92 26.77 11.06
CA ALA A 2 7.58 26.19 11.14
C ALA A 2 7.60 25.00 12.12
N ARG A 3 6.60 24.93 12.98
CA ARG A 3 6.43 23.80 13.91
C ARG A 3 6.24 22.53 13.07
N GLN A 4 6.95 21.47 13.38
CA GLN A 4 6.87 20.18 12.68
C GLN A 4 6.19 19.14 13.56
N LEU A 5 5.56 18.15 12.91
CA LEU A 5 4.98 17.01 13.61
C LEU A 5 6.03 16.29 14.47
N SER A 6 5.72 16.06 15.74
CA SER A 6 6.66 15.43 16.69
C SER A 6 7.05 14.02 16.20
N ARG A 7 8.34 13.70 16.28
CA ARG A 7 8.84 12.34 15.97
C ARG A 7 8.25 11.24 16.87
N LYS A 8 7.71 11.60 18.03
CA LYS A 8 7.06 10.68 18.97
C LYS A 8 5.67 10.26 18.52
N VAL A 9 5.01 11.03 17.65
CA VAL A 9 3.70 10.67 17.13
C VAL A 9 3.84 9.39 16.28
N PRO A 10 3.13 8.28 16.65
CA PRO A 10 3.11 7.09 15.83
C PRO A 10 2.35 7.36 14.54
N LEU A 11 2.83 6.79 13.45
CA LEU A 11 2.22 6.93 12.13
C LEU A 11 1.73 5.59 11.60
N ALA A 12 0.71 5.64 10.73
CA ALA A 12 0.33 4.52 9.90
C ALA A 12 0.57 4.87 8.43
N GLU A 13 1.19 3.95 7.71
CA GLU A 13 1.37 3.99 6.25
C GLU A 13 0.39 3.01 5.62
N LEU A 14 -0.65 3.53 4.98
CA LEU A 14 -1.76 2.73 4.45
C LEU A 14 -1.71 2.56 2.93
N HIS A 15 -0.79 3.28 2.25
CA HIS A 15 -0.64 3.22 0.80
C HIS A 15 0.84 3.12 0.42
N CYS A 16 1.37 1.91 0.51
CA CYS A 16 2.78 1.64 0.25
C CYS A 16 2.94 0.39 -0.63
N HIS A 17 3.35 0.59 -1.88
CA HIS A 17 3.64 -0.51 -2.80
C HIS A 17 4.99 -1.14 -2.46
N LEU A 18 4.99 -2.45 -2.18
CA LEU A 18 6.22 -3.20 -1.85
C LEU A 18 7.31 -3.02 -2.92
N GLY A 19 6.91 -2.95 -4.20
CA GLY A 19 7.82 -2.73 -5.32
C GLY A 19 8.57 -1.42 -5.24
N GLY A 20 7.93 -0.37 -4.71
CA GLY A 20 8.49 0.98 -4.59
C GLY A 20 9.13 1.30 -3.23
N ALA A 21 9.09 0.36 -2.28
CA ALA A 21 9.42 0.63 -0.89
C ALA A 21 10.77 0.06 -0.42
N VAL A 22 11.39 -0.82 -1.19
CA VAL A 22 12.69 -1.42 -0.86
C VAL A 22 13.82 -0.51 -1.33
N THR A 23 14.77 -0.22 -0.43
CA THR A 23 15.91 0.66 -0.79
C THR A 23 16.72 0.11 -1.95
N PRO A 24 17.27 0.97 -2.84
CA PRO A 24 18.12 0.52 -3.95
C PRO A 24 19.29 -0.36 -3.53
N ALA A 25 19.89 -0.10 -2.36
CA ALA A 25 20.99 -0.92 -1.84
C ALA A 25 20.55 -2.36 -1.49
N ILE A 26 19.36 -2.51 -0.91
CA ILE A 26 18.79 -3.82 -0.59
C ILE A 26 18.39 -4.54 -1.88
N MET A 27 17.75 -3.83 -2.83
CA MET A 27 17.43 -4.37 -4.16
C MET A 27 18.67 -4.89 -4.88
N TRP A 28 19.73 -4.09 -4.87
CA TRP A 28 21.03 -4.47 -5.42
C TRP A 28 21.58 -5.74 -4.77
N SER A 29 21.55 -5.80 -3.45
CA SER A 29 21.99 -6.97 -2.68
C SER A 29 21.16 -8.23 -2.99
N ILE A 30 19.84 -8.09 -3.08
CA ILE A 30 18.94 -9.20 -3.43
C ILE A 30 19.24 -9.72 -4.84
N ALA A 31 19.37 -8.82 -5.82
CA ALA A 31 19.64 -9.17 -7.20
C ALA A 31 20.96 -9.97 -7.33
N HIS A 32 22.01 -9.52 -6.65
CA HIS A 32 23.30 -10.22 -6.67
C HIS A 32 23.24 -11.59 -5.95
N ALA A 33 22.58 -11.64 -4.78
CA ALA A 33 22.43 -12.89 -4.05
C ALA A 33 21.66 -13.98 -4.82
N GLN A 34 20.78 -13.56 -5.74
CA GLN A 34 19.97 -14.48 -6.54
C GLN A 34 20.45 -14.63 -7.99
N GLY A 35 21.59 -14.04 -8.36
CA GLY A 35 22.14 -14.14 -9.70
C GLY A 35 21.29 -13.48 -10.79
N ILE A 36 20.48 -12.47 -10.43
CA ILE A 36 19.66 -11.74 -11.39
C ILE A 36 20.55 -10.81 -12.21
N LYS A 37 20.52 -10.97 -13.53
CA LYS A 37 21.26 -10.10 -14.45
C LYS A 37 20.61 -8.73 -14.50
N LEU A 38 21.29 -7.73 -13.91
CA LEU A 38 20.86 -6.34 -13.96
C LEU A 38 21.31 -5.66 -15.28
N PRO A 39 20.68 -4.53 -15.66
CA PRO A 39 21.01 -3.79 -16.88
C PRO A 39 22.37 -3.13 -16.82
N THR A 40 22.93 -2.94 -15.65
CA THR A 40 24.24 -2.31 -15.40
C THR A 40 25.00 -3.02 -14.28
N ARG A 41 26.31 -2.86 -14.26
CA ARG A 41 27.21 -3.33 -13.18
C ARG A 41 27.58 -2.19 -12.21
N ASP A 42 27.14 -0.98 -12.46
CA ASP A 42 27.32 0.19 -11.60
C ASP A 42 26.10 0.39 -10.70
N TYR A 43 26.33 0.49 -9.39
CA TYR A 43 25.27 0.68 -8.41
C TYR A 43 24.53 2.00 -8.60
N TRP A 44 25.22 3.08 -8.95
CA TRP A 44 24.61 4.38 -9.08
C TRP A 44 23.71 4.47 -10.31
N GLU A 45 24.14 3.87 -11.41
CA GLU A 45 23.30 3.72 -12.61
C GLU A 45 22.08 2.84 -12.33
N PHE A 46 22.27 1.73 -11.59
CA PHE A 46 21.15 0.89 -11.16
C PHE A 46 20.14 1.66 -10.31
N ARG A 47 20.63 2.38 -9.30
CA ARG A 47 19.76 3.21 -8.45
C ARG A 47 18.95 4.19 -9.31
N ASP A 48 19.56 4.85 -10.26
CA ASP A 48 18.89 5.82 -11.14
C ASP A 48 17.90 5.13 -12.12
N THR A 49 18.07 3.83 -12.36
CA THR A 49 17.13 3.03 -13.17
C THR A 49 15.83 2.73 -12.43
N ILE A 50 15.88 2.59 -11.10
CA ILE A 50 14.72 2.21 -10.28
C ILE A 50 14.16 3.37 -9.44
N THR A 51 14.65 4.59 -9.63
CA THR A 51 14.17 5.78 -8.92
C THR A 51 13.80 6.90 -9.87
N VAL A 52 12.86 7.74 -9.43
CA VAL A 52 12.47 8.93 -10.16
C VAL A 52 13.61 9.98 -10.15
N SER A 53 13.78 10.66 -11.26
CA SER A 53 14.68 11.81 -11.38
C SER A 53 13.97 13.01 -12.02
N ASP A 54 14.51 14.22 -11.83
CA ASP A 54 13.93 15.43 -12.41
C ASP A 54 13.84 15.39 -13.95
N LYS A 55 14.62 14.52 -14.59
CA LYS A 55 14.69 14.38 -16.04
C LYS A 55 13.95 13.17 -16.60
N ARG A 56 13.59 12.20 -15.77
CA ARG A 56 13.00 10.92 -16.22
C ARG A 56 11.83 10.52 -15.34
N ASN A 57 10.91 9.75 -15.94
CA ASN A 57 9.81 9.07 -15.26
C ASN A 57 8.83 10.01 -14.53
N ARG A 58 8.70 11.26 -15.02
CA ARG A 58 7.75 12.26 -14.51
C ARG A 58 6.43 12.22 -15.29
N SER A 59 5.85 11.03 -15.35
CA SER A 59 4.50 10.76 -15.87
C SER A 59 4.00 9.49 -15.21
N PHE A 60 2.71 9.24 -15.27
CA PHE A 60 2.10 8.02 -14.73
C PHE A 60 2.75 6.76 -15.35
N ASP A 61 2.81 6.69 -16.69
CA ASP A 61 3.43 5.55 -17.37
C ASP A 61 4.93 5.40 -17.07
N GLY A 62 5.65 6.51 -17.00
CA GLY A 62 7.07 6.51 -16.63
C GLY A 62 7.32 6.00 -15.20
N TYR A 63 6.43 6.33 -14.28
CA TYR A 63 6.46 5.81 -12.92
C TYR A 63 6.19 4.30 -12.88
N LEU A 64 5.18 3.82 -13.60
CA LEU A 64 4.86 2.38 -13.70
C LEU A 64 6.01 1.56 -14.30
N GLN A 65 6.81 2.12 -15.22
CA GLN A 65 7.97 1.43 -15.79
C GLN A 65 9.06 1.10 -14.76
N LEU A 66 9.18 1.86 -13.68
CA LEU A 66 10.13 1.57 -12.60
C LEU A 66 9.87 0.23 -11.92
N PHE A 67 8.61 -0.20 -11.87
CA PHE A 67 8.23 -1.48 -11.26
C PHE A 67 8.75 -2.70 -12.01
N HIS A 68 9.10 -2.57 -13.30
CA HIS A 68 9.63 -3.68 -14.08
C HIS A 68 10.83 -4.36 -13.41
N TRP A 69 11.83 -3.58 -13.02
CA TRP A 69 13.03 -4.11 -12.36
C TRP A 69 12.79 -4.48 -10.91
N THR A 70 12.07 -3.67 -10.17
CA THR A 70 11.85 -3.92 -8.75
C THR A 70 10.97 -5.13 -8.50
N GLU A 71 9.97 -5.37 -9.35
CA GLU A 71 9.15 -6.57 -9.30
C GLU A 71 9.93 -7.82 -9.73
N LEU A 72 10.79 -7.73 -10.76
CA LEU A 72 11.63 -8.83 -11.16
C LEU A 72 12.60 -9.27 -10.04
N ILE A 73 13.25 -8.30 -9.38
CA ILE A 73 14.19 -8.58 -8.28
C ILE A 73 13.45 -9.20 -7.08
N GLN A 74 12.22 -8.80 -6.83
CA GLN A 74 11.38 -9.31 -5.74
C GLN A 74 10.51 -10.51 -6.16
N SER A 75 10.93 -11.32 -7.11
CA SER A 75 10.10 -12.40 -7.66
C SER A 75 10.54 -13.81 -7.22
N SER A 76 10.96 -13.95 -5.99
CA SER A 76 11.18 -15.24 -5.33
C SER A 76 10.77 -15.17 -3.86
N PRO A 77 10.45 -16.31 -3.20
CA PRO A 77 10.13 -16.33 -1.78
C PRO A 77 11.20 -15.65 -0.91
N ILE A 78 12.47 -15.93 -1.13
CA ILE A 78 13.60 -15.36 -0.37
C ILE A 78 13.66 -13.84 -0.54
N ALA A 79 13.46 -13.34 -1.75
CA ALA A 79 13.46 -11.90 -2.05
C ALA A 79 12.29 -11.19 -1.37
N VAL A 80 11.08 -11.79 -1.47
CA VAL A 80 9.85 -11.21 -0.90
C VAL A 80 9.93 -11.15 0.61
N GLU A 81 10.36 -12.22 1.28
CA GLU A 81 10.53 -12.24 2.75
C GLU A 81 11.47 -11.13 3.22
N ARG A 82 12.64 -11.03 2.57
CA ARG A 82 13.61 -9.98 2.89
C ARG A 82 13.07 -8.58 2.61
N ALA A 83 12.41 -8.39 1.48
CA ALA A 83 11.83 -7.11 1.09
C ALA A 83 10.81 -6.61 2.13
N VAL A 84 9.85 -7.46 2.52
CA VAL A 84 8.81 -7.12 3.51
C VAL A 84 9.44 -6.77 4.85
N TYR A 85 10.34 -7.60 5.37
CA TYR A 85 11.04 -7.35 6.63
C TYR A 85 11.76 -6.00 6.64
N GLU A 86 12.53 -5.70 5.58
CA GLU A 86 13.33 -4.47 5.51
C GLU A 86 12.45 -3.22 5.36
N VAL A 87 11.34 -3.31 4.62
CA VAL A 87 10.41 -2.18 4.46
C VAL A 87 9.74 -1.87 5.79
N VAL A 88 9.16 -2.85 6.46
CA VAL A 88 8.45 -2.66 7.73
C VAL A 88 9.40 -2.12 8.81
N GLY A 89 10.55 -2.78 9.00
CA GLY A 89 11.55 -2.34 9.97
C GLY A 89 12.15 -0.97 9.64
N GLY A 90 12.38 -0.70 8.35
CA GLY A 90 12.88 0.59 7.87
C GLY A 90 11.91 1.74 8.10
N ALA A 91 10.63 1.54 7.84
CA ALA A 91 9.57 2.53 8.08
C ALA A 91 9.48 2.91 9.56
N TYR A 92 9.55 1.92 10.46
CA TYR A 92 9.61 2.18 11.90
C TYR A 92 10.86 2.95 12.30
N ARG A 93 12.05 2.46 11.95
CA ARG A 93 13.33 3.10 12.34
C ARG A 93 13.45 4.53 11.85
N LYS A 94 13.03 4.80 10.61
CA LYS A 94 13.17 6.13 9.99
C LYS A 94 12.09 7.10 10.44
N ASN A 95 10.84 6.64 10.58
CA ASN A 95 9.67 7.51 10.65
C ASN A 95 8.72 7.25 11.83
N ASN A 96 9.01 6.26 12.70
CA ASN A 96 8.08 5.81 13.75
C ASN A 96 6.72 5.39 13.16
N VAL A 97 6.75 4.68 12.03
CA VAL A 97 5.56 4.04 11.45
C VAL A 97 5.31 2.76 12.22
N THR A 98 4.26 2.74 13.03
CA THR A 98 3.90 1.61 13.89
C THR A 98 2.89 0.69 13.24
N THR A 99 2.20 1.16 12.20
CA THR A 99 1.24 0.36 11.43
C THR A 99 1.55 0.53 9.95
N THR A 100 1.79 -0.56 9.24
CA THR A 100 2.15 -0.54 7.81
C THR A 100 1.30 -1.52 7.04
N GLU A 101 0.58 -1.04 6.04
CA GLU A 101 -0.14 -1.88 5.09
C GLU A 101 0.61 -1.90 3.76
N LEU A 102 1.34 -3.00 3.52
CA LEU A 102 2.08 -3.18 2.28
C LEU A 102 1.19 -3.80 1.21
N ARG A 103 1.13 -3.14 0.05
CA ARG A 103 0.36 -3.65 -1.08
C ARG A 103 1.26 -4.18 -2.19
N PHE A 104 0.87 -5.30 -2.76
CA PHE A 104 1.54 -5.88 -3.93
C PHE A 104 0.64 -6.90 -4.64
N ASN A 105 0.93 -7.17 -5.91
CA ASN A 105 0.31 -8.25 -6.66
C ASN A 105 1.15 -9.52 -6.51
N PRO A 106 0.65 -10.59 -5.86
CA PRO A 106 1.43 -11.79 -5.63
C PRO A 106 1.80 -12.53 -6.94
N MET A 107 0.97 -12.47 -7.99
CA MET A 107 1.28 -13.10 -9.28
C MET A 107 2.45 -12.42 -9.99
N LYS A 108 2.60 -11.09 -9.86
CA LYS A 108 3.75 -10.37 -10.41
C LYS A 108 5.06 -10.72 -9.70
N ARG A 109 5.01 -11.36 -8.55
CA ARG A 109 6.16 -11.87 -7.79
C ARG A 109 6.53 -13.31 -8.14
N ASN A 110 5.85 -13.92 -9.07
CA ASN A 110 6.04 -15.32 -9.48
C ASN A 110 6.85 -15.47 -10.78
N ARG A 111 7.78 -14.57 -11.05
CA ARG A 111 8.60 -14.58 -12.28
C ARG A 111 9.84 -15.47 -12.19
N GLY A 112 10.26 -15.83 -10.98
CA GLY A 112 11.46 -16.64 -10.72
C GLY A 112 11.26 -18.13 -10.87
N GLY A 113 10.13 -18.59 -11.44
CA GLY A 113 9.84 -20.02 -11.62
C GLY A 113 9.16 -20.67 -10.40
N GLU A 114 8.74 -19.90 -9.40
CA GLU A 114 7.90 -20.42 -8.33
C GLU A 114 6.51 -20.73 -8.88
N GLN A 115 6.09 -21.99 -8.83
CA GLN A 115 4.81 -22.43 -9.39
C GLN A 115 3.66 -22.27 -8.41
N ASP A 116 3.93 -22.35 -7.11
CA ASP A 116 2.93 -22.19 -6.08
C ASP A 116 2.93 -20.76 -5.52
N LEU A 117 1.85 -20.03 -5.82
CA LEU A 117 1.67 -18.67 -5.35
C LEU A 117 1.67 -18.56 -3.81
N ASP A 118 1.27 -19.62 -3.11
CA ASP A 118 1.26 -19.66 -1.65
C ASP A 118 2.68 -19.58 -1.05
N HIS A 119 3.72 -20.02 -1.77
CA HIS A 119 5.12 -19.84 -1.32
C HIS A 119 5.53 -18.36 -1.30
N ILE A 120 5.09 -17.58 -2.29
CA ILE A 120 5.31 -16.13 -2.32
C ILE A 120 4.57 -15.45 -1.17
N ILE A 121 3.31 -15.82 -0.94
CA ILE A 121 2.47 -15.24 0.11
C ILE A 121 3.00 -15.62 1.51
N ALA A 122 3.36 -16.89 1.71
CA ALA A 122 3.98 -17.36 2.96
C ALA A 122 5.29 -16.62 3.27
N ALA A 123 6.09 -16.33 2.25
CA ALA A 123 7.32 -15.57 2.42
C ALA A 123 7.04 -14.12 2.86
N ALA A 124 6.04 -13.47 2.26
CA ALA A 124 5.62 -12.14 2.70
C ALA A 124 5.13 -12.14 4.16
N ALA A 125 4.32 -13.13 4.53
CA ALA A 125 3.87 -13.29 5.92
C ALA A 125 5.04 -13.50 6.89
N ARG A 126 6.03 -14.34 6.55
CA ARG A 126 7.24 -14.51 7.37
C ARG A 126 8.05 -13.21 7.51
N GLY A 127 8.13 -12.41 6.45
CA GLY A 127 8.77 -11.10 6.52
C GLY A 127 8.09 -10.16 7.50
N MET A 128 6.75 -10.14 7.56
CA MET A 128 5.98 -9.41 8.58
C MET A 128 6.22 -9.96 9.99
N ASP A 129 6.13 -11.28 10.17
CA ASP A 129 6.33 -11.93 11.46
C ASP A 129 7.71 -11.55 12.04
N ARG A 130 8.76 -11.63 11.23
CA ARG A 130 10.12 -11.22 11.64
C ARG A 130 10.21 -9.77 12.06
N ALA A 131 9.60 -8.86 11.30
CA ALA A 131 9.59 -7.45 11.64
C ALA A 131 8.84 -7.18 12.95
N SER A 132 7.72 -7.87 13.20
CA SER A 132 6.91 -7.73 14.42
C SER A 132 7.59 -8.33 15.66
N LEU A 133 8.48 -9.31 15.48
CA LEU A 133 9.30 -9.84 16.57
C LEU A 133 10.43 -8.87 16.99
N GLU A 134 10.94 -8.09 16.05
CA GLU A 134 12.08 -7.19 16.29
C GLU A 134 11.63 -5.76 16.64
N TYR A 135 10.53 -5.30 16.10
CA TYR A 135 10.04 -3.92 16.25
C TYR A 135 8.61 -3.90 16.79
N PRO A 136 8.21 -2.85 17.55
CA PRO A 136 6.83 -2.68 18.02
C PRO A 136 5.92 -2.18 16.88
N VAL A 137 5.70 -3.01 15.88
CA VAL A 137 4.96 -2.69 14.66
C VAL A 137 3.84 -3.68 14.40
N LYS A 138 2.81 -3.22 13.68
CA LYS A 138 1.67 -4.01 13.21
C LYS A 138 1.61 -3.92 11.69
N PRO A 139 2.23 -4.85 10.96
CA PRO A 139 2.12 -4.89 9.50
C PRO A 139 0.89 -5.68 9.04
N GLY A 140 0.39 -5.32 7.86
CA GLY A 140 -0.63 -6.06 7.12
C GLY A 140 -0.30 -6.09 5.63
N LEU A 141 -0.86 -7.05 4.91
CA LEU A 141 -0.72 -7.16 3.46
C LEU A 141 -2.05 -6.84 2.78
N ILE A 142 -1.98 -6.05 1.71
CA ILE A 142 -3.09 -5.81 0.79
C ILE A 142 -2.71 -6.42 -0.56
N PHE A 143 -3.56 -7.29 -1.11
CA PHE A 143 -3.29 -7.85 -2.42
C PHE A 143 -3.88 -6.97 -3.51
N CYS A 144 -3.01 -6.51 -4.42
CA CYS A 144 -3.41 -5.71 -5.57
C CYS A 144 -3.89 -6.58 -6.72
N LEU A 145 -5.12 -6.39 -7.12
CA LEU A 145 -5.61 -6.79 -8.43
C LEU A 145 -5.03 -5.83 -9.48
N ASP A 146 -4.89 -6.29 -10.71
CA ASP A 146 -4.33 -5.49 -11.80
C ASP A 146 -5.38 -5.23 -12.87
N ARG A 147 -5.58 -3.96 -13.26
CA ARG A 147 -6.51 -3.56 -14.31
C ARG A 147 -6.18 -4.16 -15.68
N ALA A 148 -4.90 -4.49 -15.90
CA ALA A 148 -4.44 -5.10 -17.15
C ALA A 148 -4.55 -6.64 -17.16
N PHE A 149 -4.87 -7.26 -16.03
CA PHE A 149 -5.04 -8.71 -15.95
C PHE A 149 -6.42 -9.14 -16.44
N PRO A 150 -6.54 -10.34 -17.04
CA PRO A 150 -7.81 -11.02 -17.20
C PRO A 150 -8.53 -11.15 -15.84
N PHE A 151 -9.87 -11.10 -15.86
CA PHE A 151 -10.68 -11.15 -14.64
C PHE A 151 -10.38 -12.39 -13.78
N GLU A 152 -10.18 -13.54 -14.40
CA GLU A 152 -9.92 -14.83 -13.75
C GLU A 152 -8.64 -14.82 -12.91
N LEU A 153 -7.60 -14.10 -13.36
CA LEU A 153 -6.36 -13.95 -12.58
C LEU A 153 -6.61 -13.07 -11.33
N ASN A 154 -7.40 -12.04 -11.46
CA ASN A 154 -7.80 -11.20 -10.33
C ASN A 154 -8.70 -11.96 -9.34
N GLU A 155 -9.57 -12.84 -9.82
CA GLU A 155 -10.37 -13.73 -8.98
C GLU A 155 -9.48 -14.65 -8.13
N ILE A 156 -8.45 -15.26 -8.72
CA ILE A 156 -7.47 -16.07 -7.97
C ILE A 156 -6.79 -15.24 -6.88
N ILE A 157 -6.41 -14.00 -7.16
CA ILE A 157 -5.77 -13.12 -6.16
C ILE A 157 -6.71 -12.88 -4.96
N VAL A 158 -8.00 -12.65 -5.19
CA VAL A 158 -8.98 -12.47 -4.10
C VAL A 158 -9.18 -13.76 -3.30
N GLU A 159 -9.27 -14.93 -3.96
CA GLU A 159 -9.35 -16.21 -3.25
C GLU A 159 -8.11 -16.45 -2.38
N LYS A 160 -6.92 -16.11 -2.87
CA LYS A 160 -5.69 -16.15 -2.06
C LYS A 160 -5.73 -15.16 -0.91
N ALA A 161 -6.23 -13.94 -1.10
CA ALA A 161 -6.39 -12.97 -0.02
C ALA A 161 -7.31 -13.50 1.08
N ILE A 162 -8.44 -14.11 0.71
CA ILE A 162 -9.39 -14.75 1.64
C ILE A 162 -8.72 -15.90 2.39
N ALA A 163 -7.99 -16.76 1.69
CA ALA A 163 -7.32 -17.93 2.29
C ALA A 163 -6.24 -17.52 3.31
N TRP A 164 -5.57 -16.38 3.08
CA TRP A 164 -4.45 -15.91 3.91
C TRP A 164 -4.82 -14.78 4.89
N ARG A 165 -6.12 -14.46 5.07
CA ARG A 165 -6.57 -13.39 5.98
C ARG A 165 -6.11 -13.62 7.42
N ASP A 166 -6.15 -14.86 7.90
CA ASP A 166 -5.72 -15.24 9.27
C ASP A 166 -4.17 -15.22 9.43
N ARG A 167 -3.46 -14.96 8.33
CA ARG A 167 -1.99 -14.83 8.27
C ARG A 167 -1.52 -13.43 7.89
N GLY A 168 -2.40 -12.43 8.09
CA GLY A 168 -2.05 -11.03 7.97
C GLY A 168 -2.34 -10.40 6.62
N VAL A 169 -3.10 -11.06 5.74
CA VAL A 169 -3.70 -10.39 4.59
C VAL A 169 -4.96 -9.67 5.05
N VAL A 170 -4.93 -8.36 5.04
CA VAL A 170 -5.96 -7.51 5.65
C VAL A 170 -6.90 -6.86 4.64
N GLY A 171 -6.57 -6.88 3.35
CA GLY A 171 -7.40 -6.24 2.34
C GLY A 171 -7.04 -6.58 0.91
N VAL A 172 -7.85 -6.06 0.00
CA VAL A 172 -7.64 -6.09 -1.44
C VAL A 172 -7.73 -4.69 -2.02
N ASP A 173 -7.02 -4.48 -3.13
CA ASP A 173 -6.94 -3.23 -3.87
C ASP A 173 -7.10 -3.50 -5.36
N ILE A 174 -7.53 -2.53 -6.14
CA ILE A 174 -7.40 -2.54 -7.60
C ILE A 174 -6.44 -1.44 -8.00
N ALA A 175 -5.36 -1.79 -8.68
CA ALA A 175 -4.33 -0.87 -9.13
C ALA A 175 -3.92 -1.17 -10.58
N GLY A 176 -2.88 -0.51 -11.06
CA GLY A 176 -2.32 -0.72 -12.39
C GLY A 176 -2.79 0.28 -13.43
N PRO A 177 -2.27 0.17 -14.67
CA PRO A 177 -2.54 1.11 -15.74
C PRO A 177 -4.01 1.10 -16.17
N GLU A 178 -4.45 2.21 -16.76
CA GLU A 178 -5.74 2.22 -17.44
C GLU A 178 -5.79 1.13 -18.51
N SER A 179 -6.89 0.39 -18.55
CA SER A 179 -7.08 -0.71 -19.49
C SER A 179 -8.46 -0.61 -20.17
N ALA A 180 -8.49 -0.70 -21.49
CA ALA A 180 -9.73 -0.67 -22.24
C ALA A 180 -10.66 -1.87 -21.95
N THR A 181 -10.12 -2.95 -21.39
CA THR A 181 -10.88 -4.15 -21.02
C THR A 181 -11.36 -4.12 -19.58
N PHE A 182 -10.84 -3.22 -18.73
CA PHE A 182 -11.25 -3.11 -17.34
C PHE A 182 -12.60 -2.43 -17.20
N ARG A 183 -13.52 -3.10 -16.53
CA ARG A 183 -14.85 -2.59 -16.20
C ARG A 183 -15.09 -2.69 -14.71
N VAL A 184 -15.20 -1.58 -14.03
CA VAL A 184 -15.43 -1.51 -12.57
C VAL A 184 -16.60 -2.41 -12.14
N ALA A 185 -17.70 -2.43 -12.92
CA ALA A 185 -18.91 -3.19 -12.59
C ALA A 185 -18.67 -4.70 -12.46
N ASP A 186 -17.73 -5.26 -13.24
CA ASP A 186 -17.45 -6.70 -13.24
C ASP A 186 -16.87 -7.17 -11.89
N TYR A 187 -16.21 -6.27 -11.17
CA TYR A 187 -15.57 -6.55 -9.89
C TYR A 187 -16.49 -6.46 -8.67
N ARG A 188 -17.75 -6.01 -8.86
CA ARG A 188 -18.71 -5.84 -7.76
C ARG A 188 -18.90 -7.10 -6.93
N ARG A 189 -19.09 -8.26 -7.59
CA ARG A 189 -19.27 -9.55 -6.92
C ARG A 189 -18.00 -9.95 -6.15
N LEU A 190 -16.85 -9.72 -6.74
CA LEU A 190 -15.56 -10.08 -6.18
C LEU A 190 -15.25 -9.26 -4.91
N PHE A 191 -15.51 -7.96 -4.94
CA PHE A 191 -15.35 -7.06 -3.78
C PHE A 191 -16.34 -7.42 -2.65
N ARG A 192 -17.60 -7.71 -2.97
CA ARG A 192 -18.55 -8.19 -1.97
C ARG A 192 -18.07 -9.49 -1.31
N ARG A 193 -17.51 -10.40 -2.09
CA ARG A 193 -16.96 -11.65 -1.56
C ARG A 193 -15.80 -11.37 -0.60
N ALA A 194 -14.84 -10.53 -0.98
CA ALA A 194 -13.75 -10.14 -0.09
C ALA A 194 -14.27 -9.54 1.24
N ARG A 195 -15.24 -8.63 1.18
CA ARG A 195 -15.88 -8.05 2.37
C ARG A 195 -16.57 -9.10 3.24
N GLN A 196 -17.28 -10.07 2.66
CA GLN A 196 -17.94 -11.16 3.41
C GLN A 196 -16.95 -11.98 4.25
N TYR A 197 -15.69 -12.03 3.85
CA TYR A 197 -14.63 -12.70 4.60
C TYR A 197 -13.81 -11.76 5.49
N GLY A 198 -14.28 -10.52 5.68
CA GLY A 198 -13.68 -9.56 6.61
C GLY A 198 -12.47 -8.82 6.07
N LEU A 199 -12.21 -8.88 4.76
CA LEU A 199 -11.14 -8.10 4.14
C LEU A 199 -11.56 -6.65 3.92
N GLY A 200 -10.65 -5.70 4.19
CA GLY A 200 -10.81 -4.31 3.85
C GLY A 200 -10.70 -4.08 2.33
N LEU A 201 -11.40 -3.08 1.84
CA LEU A 201 -11.51 -2.78 0.42
C LEU A 201 -10.94 -1.39 0.13
N THR A 202 -9.90 -1.31 -0.69
CA THR A 202 -9.40 -0.05 -1.24
C THR A 202 -9.35 -0.13 -2.77
N VAL A 203 -9.35 1.01 -3.46
CA VAL A 203 -9.32 1.07 -4.92
C VAL A 203 -8.55 2.30 -5.35
N HIS A 204 -7.51 2.13 -6.18
CA HIS A 204 -6.90 3.25 -6.88
C HIS A 204 -7.91 3.86 -7.84
N THR A 205 -8.29 5.09 -7.60
CA THR A 205 -9.14 5.88 -8.52
C THR A 205 -8.99 7.37 -8.24
N GLY A 206 -9.37 8.21 -9.19
CA GLY A 206 -9.19 9.66 -9.07
C GLY A 206 -7.72 10.08 -9.10
N GLU A 207 -6.88 9.28 -9.74
CA GLU A 207 -5.49 9.58 -10.08
C GLU A 207 -5.37 9.86 -11.59
N SER A 208 -5.04 8.87 -12.42
CA SER A 208 -4.87 9.03 -13.87
C SER A 208 -6.19 9.04 -14.64
N GLY A 209 -7.20 8.30 -14.17
CA GLY A 209 -8.50 8.14 -14.80
C GLY A 209 -9.36 9.41 -14.86
N PRO A 210 -10.54 9.35 -15.48
CA PRO A 210 -11.46 10.48 -15.56
C PRO A 210 -12.07 10.82 -14.19
N VAL A 211 -12.52 12.08 -14.03
CA VAL A 211 -13.07 12.60 -12.76
C VAL A 211 -14.28 11.79 -12.28
N ASP A 212 -15.18 11.40 -13.18
CA ASP A 212 -16.41 10.66 -12.87
C ASP A 212 -16.18 9.20 -12.47
N GLU A 213 -14.94 8.67 -12.63
CA GLU A 213 -14.61 7.31 -12.21
C GLU A 213 -14.75 7.15 -10.70
N VAL A 214 -14.38 8.17 -9.91
CA VAL A 214 -14.46 8.11 -8.44
C VAL A 214 -15.88 7.82 -7.97
N ALA A 215 -16.86 8.57 -8.46
CA ALA A 215 -18.27 8.35 -8.10
C ALA A 215 -18.75 6.95 -8.52
N ARG A 216 -18.36 6.47 -9.71
CA ARG A 216 -18.66 5.12 -10.19
C ARG A 216 -18.08 4.02 -9.32
N VAL A 217 -16.80 4.16 -8.92
CA VAL A 217 -16.12 3.21 -8.01
C VAL A 217 -16.83 3.16 -6.67
N VAL A 218 -17.14 4.33 -6.09
CA VAL A 218 -17.87 4.42 -4.81
C VAL A 218 -19.23 3.74 -4.89
N GLU A 219 -19.97 3.95 -5.99
CA GLU A 219 -21.29 3.39 -6.18
C GLU A 219 -21.28 1.86 -6.37
N LEU A 220 -20.34 1.35 -7.16
CA LEU A 220 -20.33 -0.05 -7.60
C LEU A 220 -19.54 -0.98 -6.66
N LEU A 221 -18.42 -0.53 -6.14
CA LEU A 221 -17.51 -1.36 -5.33
C LEU A 221 -17.65 -1.11 -3.83
N GLU A 222 -18.21 0.04 -3.43
CA GLU A 222 -18.43 0.41 -2.02
C GLU A 222 -17.13 0.28 -1.17
N PRO A 223 -15.99 0.87 -1.60
CA PRO A 223 -14.72 0.68 -0.91
C PRO A 223 -14.73 1.36 0.46
N ASP A 224 -13.89 0.88 1.38
CA ASP A 224 -13.66 1.51 2.69
C ASP A 224 -12.69 2.68 2.56
N ARG A 225 -11.74 2.58 1.62
CA ARG A 225 -10.77 3.64 1.30
C ARG A 225 -10.61 3.77 -0.22
N ILE A 226 -10.04 4.89 -0.64
CA ILE A 226 -9.70 5.17 -2.03
C ILE A 226 -8.23 5.54 -2.11
N GLY A 227 -7.47 4.78 -2.90
CA GLY A 227 -6.09 5.11 -3.26
C GLY A 227 -6.05 6.39 -4.08
N HIS A 228 -5.24 7.35 -3.68
CA HIS A 228 -5.16 8.72 -4.18
C HIS A 228 -6.47 9.50 -4.01
N GLY A 229 -7.39 9.39 -4.94
CA GLY A 229 -8.68 10.08 -4.87
C GLY A 229 -8.61 11.59 -5.10
N VAL A 230 -7.48 12.15 -5.55
CA VAL A 230 -7.29 13.62 -5.67
C VAL A 230 -8.29 14.26 -6.61
N LYS A 231 -8.74 13.56 -7.66
CA LYS A 231 -9.75 14.06 -8.59
C LYS A 231 -11.16 14.16 -8.00
N ALA A 232 -11.42 13.56 -6.85
CA ALA A 232 -12.69 13.76 -6.16
C ALA A 232 -12.94 15.23 -5.82
N ALA A 233 -11.87 16.04 -5.63
CA ALA A 233 -11.98 17.47 -5.36
C ALA A 233 -12.70 18.27 -6.49
N TYR A 234 -12.75 17.72 -7.70
CA TYR A 234 -13.39 18.34 -8.87
C TYR A 234 -14.82 17.85 -9.09
N ASP A 235 -15.32 16.91 -8.28
CA ASP A 235 -16.67 16.35 -8.37
C ASP A 235 -17.40 16.47 -7.02
N PRO A 236 -18.28 17.46 -6.85
CA PRO A 236 -19.06 17.61 -5.63
C PRO A 236 -19.91 16.38 -5.28
N ARG A 237 -20.40 15.64 -6.29
CA ARG A 237 -21.16 14.40 -6.09
C ARG A 237 -20.26 13.32 -5.50
N ALA A 238 -19.06 13.13 -6.05
CA ALA A 238 -18.10 12.17 -5.51
C ALA A 238 -17.73 12.50 -4.07
N MET A 239 -17.43 13.77 -3.75
CA MET A 239 -17.13 14.20 -2.38
C MET A 239 -18.30 13.93 -1.41
N ALA A 240 -19.55 14.22 -1.81
CA ALA A 240 -20.72 13.94 -0.98
C ALA A 240 -20.85 12.44 -0.69
N MET A 241 -20.71 11.58 -1.72
CA MET A 241 -20.77 10.12 -1.56
C MET A 241 -19.66 9.59 -0.65
N ILE A 242 -18.43 10.10 -0.79
CA ILE A 242 -17.27 9.73 0.04
C ILE A 242 -17.55 10.08 1.51
N ARG A 243 -18.00 11.29 1.77
CA ARG A 243 -18.37 11.74 3.13
C ARG A 243 -19.48 10.89 3.73
N GLU A 244 -20.60 10.71 3.02
CA GLU A 244 -21.79 10.00 3.49
C GLU A 244 -21.51 8.54 3.83
N ARG A 245 -20.63 7.90 3.06
CA ARG A 245 -20.22 6.50 3.30
C ARG A 245 -19.02 6.36 4.22
N GLY A 246 -18.46 7.48 4.70
CA GLY A 246 -17.32 7.49 5.61
C GLY A 246 -16.03 6.98 5.00
N ILE A 247 -15.90 7.01 3.68
CA ILE A 247 -14.71 6.56 2.94
C ILE A 247 -13.53 7.50 3.26
N VAL A 248 -12.32 6.97 3.31
CA VAL A 248 -11.10 7.73 3.57
C VAL A 248 -10.20 7.73 2.34
N LEU A 249 -9.67 8.89 1.95
CA LEU A 249 -8.74 9.02 0.83
C LEU A 249 -7.30 8.78 1.29
N GLU A 250 -6.54 8.00 0.51
CA GLU A 250 -5.12 7.71 0.74
C GLU A 250 -4.25 8.62 -0.13
N ILE A 251 -4.05 9.89 0.28
CA ILE A 251 -3.34 10.89 -0.52
C ILE A 251 -1.83 10.65 -0.51
N CYS A 252 -1.21 10.66 -1.69
CA CYS A 252 0.22 10.46 -1.91
C CYS A 252 0.83 11.68 -2.61
N PRO A 253 1.19 12.75 -1.87
CA PRO A 253 1.52 14.04 -2.48
C PRO A 253 2.68 14.00 -3.49
N SER A 254 3.82 13.43 -3.10
CA SER A 254 4.99 13.37 -3.98
C SER A 254 4.74 12.51 -5.22
N SER A 255 3.96 11.43 -5.10
CA SER A 255 3.55 10.60 -6.24
C SER A 255 2.70 11.41 -7.22
N ASN A 256 1.64 12.06 -6.73
CA ASN A 256 0.74 12.82 -7.59
C ASN A 256 1.40 14.03 -8.27
N LEU A 257 2.38 14.67 -7.62
CA LEU A 257 3.19 15.72 -8.24
C LEU A 257 4.15 15.14 -9.29
N ASN A 258 4.75 13.99 -9.00
CA ASN A 258 5.71 13.36 -9.91
C ASN A 258 5.03 12.82 -11.17
N THR A 259 3.88 12.18 -11.02
CA THR A 259 3.07 11.67 -12.12
C THR A 259 2.34 12.78 -12.88
N ARG A 260 2.42 14.03 -12.39
CA ARG A 260 1.74 15.23 -12.93
C ARG A 260 0.23 15.12 -12.94
N VAL A 261 -0.32 14.28 -12.11
CA VAL A 261 -1.76 14.22 -11.82
C VAL A 261 -2.21 15.51 -11.13
N VAL A 262 -1.33 16.06 -10.29
CA VAL A 262 -1.44 17.39 -9.70
C VAL A 262 -0.31 18.25 -10.24
N SER A 263 -0.61 19.45 -10.73
CA SER A 263 0.34 20.32 -11.43
C SER A 263 1.35 21.00 -10.50
N GLY A 264 0.99 21.16 -9.21
CA GLY A 264 1.85 21.81 -8.22
C GLY A 264 1.18 21.99 -6.87
N TRP A 265 1.93 22.59 -5.95
CA TRP A 265 1.49 22.80 -4.56
C TRP A 265 0.30 23.75 -4.42
N GLU A 266 0.09 24.67 -5.36
CA GLU A 266 -1.08 25.55 -5.36
C GLU A 266 -2.36 24.78 -5.65
N GLU A 267 -2.32 23.88 -6.63
CA GLU A 267 -3.43 22.97 -6.92
C GLU A 267 -3.70 22.02 -5.75
N PHE A 268 -2.66 21.48 -5.10
CA PHE A 268 -2.84 20.71 -3.88
C PHE A 268 -3.51 21.50 -2.76
N ARG A 269 -3.14 22.76 -2.56
CA ARG A 269 -3.80 23.63 -1.59
C ARG A 269 -5.29 23.71 -1.88
N TRP A 270 -5.66 23.95 -3.13
CA TRP A 270 -7.06 24.02 -3.54
C TRP A 270 -7.77 22.68 -3.31
N ILE A 271 -7.15 21.54 -3.67
CA ILE A 271 -7.69 20.18 -3.44
C ILE A 271 -7.98 19.95 -1.94
N PHE A 272 -7.00 20.20 -1.08
CA PHE A 272 -7.19 20.02 0.36
C PHE A 272 -8.23 20.98 0.93
N ASP A 273 -8.36 22.21 0.41
CA ASP A 273 -9.42 23.12 0.79
C ASP A 273 -10.80 22.62 0.37
N GLN A 274 -10.93 21.96 -0.79
CA GLN A 274 -12.17 21.29 -1.17
C GLN A 274 -12.51 20.15 -0.22
N PHE A 275 -11.54 19.30 0.14
CA PHE A 275 -11.75 18.20 1.07
C PHE A 275 -12.20 18.69 2.44
N ARG A 276 -11.56 19.72 2.99
CA ARG A 276 -11.97 20.31 4.28
C ARG A 276 -13.40 20.89 4.23
N ARG A 277 -13.73 21.66 3.20
CA ARG A 277 -15.07 22.26 3.05
C ARG A 277 -16.17 21.24 2.91
N ASN A 278 -15.85 20.06 2.35
CA ASN A 278 -16.81 18.98 2.14
C ASN A 278 -16.68 17.86 3.18
N GLU A 279 -15.90 18.05 4.24
CA GLU A 279 -15.69 17.08 5.34
C GLU A 279 -15.20 15.70 4.84
N VAL A 280 -14.44 15.68 3.75
CA VAL A 280 -13.81 14.47 3.22
C VAL A 280 -12.59 14.15 4.05
N ARG A 281 -12.57 12.95 4.63
CA ARG A 281 -11.43 12.45 5.43
C ARG A 281 -10.33 11.94 4.53
N PHE A 282 -9.08 12.17 4.93
CA PHE A 282 -7.91 11.72 4.19
C PHE A 282 -6.78 11.30 5.13
N THR A 283 -5.85 10.54 4.58
CA THR A 283 -4.56 10.16 5.16
C THR A 283 -3.44 10.63 4.25
N ILE A 284 -2.22 10.72 4.78
CA ILE A 284 -1.02 11.06 4.01
C ILE A 284 -0.16 9.81 3.92
N ASN A 285 0.26 9.46 2.72
CA ASN A 285 0.95 8.23 2.39
C ASN A 285 2.06 8.48 1.38
N THR A 286 2.84 7.45 1.06
CA THR A 286 4.06 7.60 0.24
C THR A 286 3.99 6.95 -1.13
N ASP A 287 3.10 5.98 -1.35
CA ASP A 287 2.97 5.15 -2.57
C ASP A 287 4.23 4.27 -2.80
N GLY A 288 5.31 4.84 -3.29
CA GLY A 288 6.60 4.18 -3.52
C GLY A 288 7.76 4.96 -2.90
N PRO A 289 7.97 4.89 -1.58
CA PRO A 289 8.85 5.82 -0.88
C PRO A 289 10.28 5.83 -1.39
N GLU A 290 10.86 4.70 -1.71
CA GLU A 290 12.24 4.61 -2.17
C GLU A 290 12.38 4.98 -3.66
N MET A 291 11.38 4.70 -4.48
CA MET A 291 11.33 5.15 -5.87
C MET A 291 11.20 6.68 -5.97
N LEU A 292 10.35 7.25 -5.12
CA LEU A 292 10.05 8.68 -5.09
C LEU A 292 11.01 9.48 -4.20
N LYS A 293 11.89 8.79 -3.47
CA LYS A 293 12.86 9.39 -2.52
C LYS A 293 12.17 10.27 -1.47
N THR A 294 11.05 9.79 -0.95
CA THR A 294 10.26 10.49 0.07
C THR A 294 9.82 9.52 1.16
N TYR A 295 9.54 10.04 2.34
CA TYR A 295 8.99 9.26 3.45
C TYR A 295 7.78 9.99 4.03
N ILE A 296 6.94 9.30 4.78
CA ILE A 296 5.68 9.86 5.28
C ILE A 296 5.86 11.19 6.06
N ARG A 297 6.97 11.33 6.81
CA ARG A 297 7.27 12.59 7.51
C ARG A 297 7.73 13.69 6.56
N ASP A 298 8.39 13.35 5.46
CA ASP A 298 8.80 14.31 4.43
C ASP A 298 7.56 14.81 3.66
N GLU A 299 6.58 13.93 3.41
CA GLU A 299 5.29 14.31 2.84
C GLU A 299 4.56 15.32 3.75
N MET A 300 4.43 14.99 5.03
CA MET A 300 3.80 15.89 6.01
C MET A 300 4.56 17.22 6.15
N ALA A 301 5.90 17.16 6.20
CA ALA A 301 6.73 18.36 6.29
C ALA A 301 6.61 19.25 5.04
N SER A 302 6.48 18.65 3.86
CA SER A 302 6.26 19.37 2.60
C SER A 302 4.91 20.07 2.60
N LEU A 303 3.84 19.38 2.97
CA LEU A 303 2.49 19.97 3.11
C LEU A 303 2.48 21.13 4.11
N GLY A 304 3.22 20.99 5.23
CA GLY A 304 3.39 22.08 6.21
C GLY A 304 4.19 23.25 5.66
N ARG A 305 5.28 22.99 4.94
CA ARG A 305 6.14 24.04 4.32
C ARG A 305 5.37 24.90 3.33
N TYR A 306 4.50 24.28 2.54
CA TYR A 306 3.67 24.99 1.58
C TYR A 306 2.36 25.53 2.19
N GLY A 307 2.19 25.43 3.54
CA GLY A 307 1.02 25.97 4.25
C GLY A 307 -0.29 25.31 3.86
N ILE A 308 -0.25 24.03 3.46
CA ILE A 308 -1.41 23.24 3.09
C ILE A 308 -2.01 22.57 4.31
N LEU A 309 -1.18 21.96 5.18
CA LEU A 309 -1.60 21.36 6.45
C LEU A 309 -0.87 22.03 7.62
N SER A 310 -1.60 22.47 8.62
CA SER A 310 -1.03 22.85 9.91
C SER A 310 -0.49 21.61 10.65
N VAL A 311 0.17 21.79 11.79
CA VAL A 311 0.61 20.64 12.60
C VAL A 311 -0.57 19.88 13.16
N GLU A 312 -1.60 20.59 13.54
CA GLU A 312 -2.87 20.02 14.03
C GLU A 312 -3.57 19.19 12.93
N ASP A 313 -3.58 19.67 11.68
CA ASP A 313 -4.07 18.90 10.52
C ASP A 313 -3.25 17.62 10.30
N GLN A 314 -1.91 17.70 10.45
CA GLN A 314 -1.02 16.54 10.32
C GLN A 314 -1.26 15.51 11.44
N GLU A 315 -1.48 15.96 12.68
CA GLU A 315 -1.84 15.10 13.81
C GLU A 315 -3.19 14.43 13.55
N GLN A 316 -4.17 15.18 13.04
CA GLN A 316 -5.48 14.63 12.67
C GLN A 316 -5.38 13.60 11.52
N ALA A 317 -4.57 13.87 10.50
CA ALA A 317 -4.32 12.91 9.41
C ALA A 317 -3.65 11.64 9.93
N ALA A 318 -2.69 11.75 10.86
CA ALA A 318 -2.05 10.62 11.51
C ALA A 318 -3.05 9.79 12.33
N ALA A 319 -3.91 10.44 13.11
CA ALA A 319 -4.98 9.77 13.86
C ALA A 319 -5.99 9.07 12.92
N THR A 320 -6.34 9.74 11.81
CA THR A 320 -7.21 9.17 10.78
C THR A 320 -6.58 7.93 10.15
N SER A 321 -5.26 7.95 9.88
CA SER A 321 -4.54 6.79 9.32
C SER A 321 -4.60 5.58 10.25
N LEU A 322 -4.35 5.79 11.54
CA LEU A 322 -4.43 4.70 12.53
C LEU A 322 -5.85 4.14 12.67
N ALA A 323 -6.86 5.00 12.62
CA ALA A 323 -8.27 4.59 12.73
C ALA A 323 -8.82 3.92 11.46
N ALA A 324 -8.29 4.28 10.28
CA ALA A 324 -8.72 3.74 8.98
C ALA A 324 -7.93 2.50 8.57
N SER A 325 -6.95 2.06 9.35
CA SER A 325 -6.18 0.85 9.07
C SER A 325 -7.05 -0.40 9.07
N PHE A 326 -6.81 -1.30 8.13
CA PHE A 326 -7.40 -2.64 8.09
C PHE A 326 -6.71 -3.62 9.05
N VAL A 327 -5.53 -3.25 9.57
CA VAL A 327 -4.82 -4.06 10.57
C VAL A 327 -5.59 -3.98 11.89
N PRO A 328 -6.08 -5.09 12.46
CA PRO A 328 -6.86 -5.08 13.69
C PRO A 328 -6.10 -4.45 14.85
N ASN A 329 -6.75 -3.60 15.62
CA ASN A 329 -6.23 -3.20 16.92
C ASN A 329 -6.29 -4.39 17.87
N VAL A 330 -5.27 -4.57 18.72
CA VAL A 330 -5.20 -5.69 19.68
C VAL A 330 -6.40 -5.71 20.63
N SER A 331 -7.03 -4.54 20.86
CA SER A 331 -8.27 -4.40 21.63
C SER A 331 -9.49 -5.01 20.95
N ASP A 332 -9.45 -5.16 19.62
CA ASP A 332 -10.59 -5.62 18.81
C ASP A 332 -10.51 -7.12 18.48
N VAL A 333 -9.38 -7.76 18.80
CA VAL A 333 -9.25 -9.20 18.69
C VAL A 333 -10.00 -9.81 19.87
N PRO A 334 -11.14 -10.52 19.66
CA PRO A 334 -11.78 -11.26 20.74
C PRO A 334 -10.72 -12.15 21.36
N ALA A 335 -10.57 -12.10 22.69
CA ALA A 335 -9.65 -12.98 23.38
C ALA A 335 -9.93 -14.41 22.88
N ALA A 336 -9.04 -14.92 22.04
CA ALA A 336 -9.15 -16.29 21.58
C ALA A 336 -9.27 -17.12 22.86
N ARG A 337 -10.39 -17.82 23.03
CA ARG A 337 -10.48 -18.82 24.08
C ARG A 337 -9.35 -19.79 23.78
N MET A 338 -8.26 -19.65 24.50
CA MET A 338 -7.23 -20.67 24.58
C MET A 338 -7.91 -21.87 25.23
N GLU A 339 -8.45 -22.76 24.41
CA GLU A 339 -8.76 -24.08 24.91
C GLU A 339 -7.42 -24.65 25.39
N PRO A 340 -7.35 -25.10 26.65
CA PRO A 340 -6.11 -25.70 27.15
C PRO A 340 -5.81 -26.89 26.23
N ALA A 341 -4.61 -26.88 25.64
CA ALA A 341 -4.13 -27.97 24.82
C ALA A 341 -4.36 -29.27 25.60
N THR A 342 -5.22 -30.13 25.10
CA THR A 342 -5.46 -31.45 25.67
C THR A 342 -4.11 -32.15 25.69
N ARG A 343 -3.53 -32.37 26.88
CA ARG A 343 -2.32 -33.18 27.04
C ARG A 343 -2.64 -34.54 26.50
N VAL A 344 -2.09 -34.90 25.35
CA VAL A 344 -2.04 -36.27 24.89
C VAL A 344 -1.17 -37.02 25.89
N ALA A 345 -1.77 -37.85 26.71
CA ALA A 345 -1.06 -38.76 27.57
C ALA A 345 -0.30 -39.75 26.69
N VAL A 346 1.03 -39.64 26.68
CA VAL A 346 1.88 -40.67 26.10
C VAL A 346 1.88 -41.81 27.11
N GLU A 347 1.07 -42.83 26.88
CA GLU A 347 1.18 -44.10 27.58
C GLU A 347 2.55 -44.70 27.24
N ARG A 348 3.42 -44.79 28.26
CA ARG A 348 4.64 -45.59 28.18
C ARG A 348 4.22 -47.05 28.35
N GLU A 349 4.28 -47.83 27.28
CA GLU A 349 4.33 -49.26 27.36
C GLU A 349 5.68 -49.62 27.96
N GLU A 350 5.67 -50.11 29.23
CA GLU A 350 6.79 -50.84 29.82
C GLU A 350 6.64 -52.29 29.33
N ALA A 351 7.66 -52.78 28.63
CA ALA A 351 7.98 -54.18 28.46
C ALA A 351 9.49 -54.41 28.64
#